data_9a43e467e683e5a6c095785621be395b
#
_entry.id   9a43e467e683e5a6c095785621be395b
#
_cell.length_a   1.000
_cell.length_b   1.000
_cell.length_c   1.000
_cell.angle_alpha   90.00
_cell.angle_beta   90.00
_cell.angle_gamma   90.00
#
_symmetry.space_group_name_H-M   'P 1'
#
loop_
_entity.id
_entity.type
_entity.pdbx_description
1 polymer ?
#
loop_
_entity_poly.entity_id
_entity_poly.type
_entity_poly.pdbx_seq_one_letter_code
_entity_poly.pdbx_strand_id
1 'polypeptide(L)'
;MNPKSPSNSFEDILKRAQAQPGKLTYGTSGIGSPSHMAMELVQSITKTELVHVPFKGGAQAVTALIGEQIDMLVDGAAFGQIKGGRLKPIAVTGPRLPALPDTPGIGETVRGFEFTNWWGFLAPVGTPVEAINRLNDEFKQIAALPDIRERLSGLGLAARTSTPQQFVDHLQIETEKIGRIVKAANIKFE
;
A
#
# COMPACT_ATOMS: atom_id res chain seq x y z
N MET A 1 -12.96 -0.80 -3.51
CA MET A 1 -14.06 0.10 -3.93
C MET A 1 -15.40 -0.42 -3.40
N ASN A 2 -16.44 0.45 -3.38
CA ASN A 2 -17.81 0.00 -3.12
C ASN A 2 -18.24 -1.01 -4.20
N PRO A 3 -18.95 -2.12 -3.86
CA PRO A 3 -19.42 -3.10 -4.84
C PRO A 3 -20.28 -2.50 -5.96
N LYS A 4 -21.04 -1.43 -5.68
CA LYS A 4 -21.87 -0.73 -6.67
C LYS A 4 -21.08 0.16 -7.64
N SER A 5 -19.80 0.40 -7.40
CA SER A 5 -18.96 1.20 -8.31
C SER A 5 -18.96 0.58 -9.72
N PRO A 6 -19.09 1.40 -10.78
CA PRO A 6 -19.06 0.92 -12.16
C PRO A 6 -17.67 0.41 -12.60
N SER A 7 -16.60 0.79 -11.88
CA SER A 7 -15.24 0.31 -12.20
C SER A 7 -15.02 -1.09 -11.65
N ASN A 8 -14.62 -2.03 -12.49
CA ASN A 8 -14.34 -3.41 -12.14
C ASN A 8 -12.87 -3.79 -12.30
N SER A 9 -12.07 -2.91 -12.89
CA SER A 9 -10.64 -3.07 -13.09
C SER A 9 -9.91 -1.76 -12.81
N PHE A 10 -8.59 -1.84 -12.65
CA PHE A 10 -7.76 -0.64 -12.51
C PHE A 10 -7.72 0.17 -13.82
N GLU A 11 -7.84 -0.50 -14.95
CA GLU A 11 -7.99 0.15 -16.27
C GLU A 11 -9.27 0.99 -16.35
N ASP A 12 -10.39 0.51 -15.79
CA ASP A 12 -11.65 1.30 -15.76
C ASP A 12 -11.46 2.58 -14.94
N ILE A 13 -10.73 2.50 -13.82
CA ILE A 13 -10.40 3.68 -13.00
C ILE A 13 -9.58 4.66 -13.82
N LEU A 14 -8.54 4.21 -14.52
CA LEU A 14 -7.71 5.08 -15.34
C LEU A 14 -8.49 5.73 -16.49
N LYS A 15 -9.33 4.96 -17.19
CA LYS A 15 -10.22 5.49 -18.25
C LYS A 15 -11.16 6.56 -17.72
N ARG A 16 -11.77 6.33 -16.55
CA ARG A 16 -12.65 7.33 -15.91
C ARG A 16 -11.87 8.57 -15.47
N ALA A 17 -10.68 8.41 -14.91
CA ALA A 17 -9.83 9.53 -14.52
C ALA A 17 -9.39 10.38 -15.73
N GLN A 18 -9.08 9.74 -16.86
CA GLN A 18 -8.77 10.43 -18.11
C GLN A 18 -9.97 11.16 -18.71
N ALA A 19 -11.15 10.53 -18.67
CA ALA A 19 -12.38 11.13 -19.18
C ALA A 19 -12.90 12.30 -18.31
N GLN A 20 -12.60 12.27 -17.01
CA GLN A 20 -13.04 13.26 -16.04
C GLN A 20 -11.90 13.62 -15.06
N PRO A 21 -10.89 14.39 -15.48
CA PRO A 21 -9.78 14.78 -14.63
C PRO A 21 -10.27 15.50 -13.37
N GLY A 22 -9.67 15.19 -12.21
CA GLY A 22 -10.00 15.81 -10.94
C GLY A 22 -11.42 15.54 -10.41
N LYS A 23 -12.10 14.47 -10.86
CA LYS A 23 -13.43 14.10 -10.37
C LYS A 23 -13.44 12.88 -9.47
N LEU A 24 -12.61 11.87 -9.80
CA LEU A 24 -12.53 10.68 -8.97
C LEU A 24 -11.75 10.94 -7.68
N THR A 25 -12.35 10.57 -6.57
CA THR A 25 -11.77 10.73 -5.23
C THR A 25 -11.13 9.44 -4.73
N TYR A 26 -9.98 9.55 -4.05
CA TYR A 26 -9.37 8.42 -3.36
C TYR A 26 -9.01 8.76 -1.92
N GLY A 27 -9.39 7.88 -1.00
CA GLY A 27 -9.07 7.99 0.41
C GLY A 27 -7.77 7.29 0.76
N THR A 28 -7.06 7.83 1.75
CA THR A 28 -5.87 7.23 2.37
C THR A 28 -5.87 7.44 3.87
N SER A 29 -4.93 6.81 4.57
CA SER A 29 -4.71 7.02 6.01
C SER A 29 -3.99 8.33 6.35
N GLY A 30 -3.82 9.24 5.39
CA GLY A 30 -3.28 10.59 5.61
C GLY A 30 -2.27 11.03 4.56
N ILE A 31 -1.93 12.32 4.62
CA ILE A 31 -0.90 12.92 3.78
C ILE A 31 0.45 12.26 4.10
N GLY A 32 1.23 11.90 3.07
CA GLY A 32 2.50 11.23 3.24
C GLY A 32 2.43 9.75 3.61
N SER A 33 1.22 9.18 3.75
CA SER A 33 1.07 7.73 3.95
C SER A 33 1.58 6.94 2.73
N PRO A 34 1.96 5.67 2.90
CA PRO A 34 2.35 4.82 1.76
C PRO A 34 1.27 4.75 0.67
N SER A 35 0.01 4.75 1.06
CA SER A 35 -1.14 4.77 0.14
C SER A 35 -1.18 6.04 -0.71
N HIS A 36 -0.92 7.19 -0.09
CA HIS A 36 -0.81 8.47 -0.79
C HIS A 36 0.33 8.44 -1.79
N MET A 37 1.54 8.02 -1.36
CA MET A 37 2.71 7.92 -2.24
C MET A 37 2.47 6.99 -3.43
N ALA A 38 1.80 5.85 -3.21
CA ALA A 38 1.47 4.92 -4.27
C ALA A 38 0.58 5.56 -5.34
N MET A 39 -0.44 6.32 -4.94
CA MET A 39 -1.35 6.97 -5.88
C MET A 39 -0.72 8.17 -6.58
N GLU A 40 0.13 8.92 -5.91
CA GLU A 40 0.92 9.98 -6.55
C GLU A 40 1.86 9.41 -7.63
N LEU A 41 2.47 8.25 -7.36
CA LEU A 41 3.26 7.54 -8.37
C LEU A 41 2.40 7.10 -9.56
N VAL A 42 1.21 6.55 -9.31
CA VAL A 42 0.25 6.21 -10.37
C VAL A 42 -0.06 7.43 -11.23
N GLN A 43 -0.49 8.53 -10.61
CA GLN A 43 -0.84 9.78 -11.30
C GLN A 43 0.34 10.32 -12.12
N SER A 44 1.55 10.27 -11.55
CA SER A 44 2.77 10.70 -12.24
C SER A 44 3.06 9.89 -13.50
N ILE A 45 2.88 8.55 -13.45
CA ILE A 45 3.14 7.64 -14.59
C ILE A 45 2.03 7.77 -15.65
N THR A 46 0.78 7.74 -15.21
CA THR A 46 -0.39 7.66 -16.11
C THR A 46 -0.89 9.03 -16.60
N LYS A 47 -0.37 10.11 -16.02
CA LYS A 47 -0.80 11.49 -16.28
C LYS A 47 -2.31 11.69 -16.04
N THR A 48 -2.85 10.98 -15.06
CA THR A 48 -4.23 11.14 -14.60
C THR A 48 -4.30 12.07 -13.40
N GLU A 49 -5.45 12.69 -13.20
CA GLU A 49 -5.72 13.56 -12.04
C GLU A 49 -6.83 12.95 -11.19
N LEU A 50 -6.49 12.64 -9.94
CA LEU A 50 -7.39 12.12 -8.92
C LEU A 50 -7.42 13.07 -7.72
N VAL A 51 -8.52 13.13 -7.00
CA VAL A 51 -8.64 13.96 -5.80
C VAL A 51 -8.30 13.16 -4.56
N HIS A 52 -7.22 13.55 -3.88
CA HIS A 52 -6.84 12.94 -2.62
C HIS A 52 -7.72 13.42 -1.47
N VAL A 53 -8.27 12.49 -0.68
CA VAL A 53 -9.04 12.75 0.54
C VAL A 53 -8.31 12.09 1.71
N PRO A 54 -7.49 12.85 2.48
CA PRO A 54 -6.76 12.30 3.61
C PRO A 54 -7.67 12.09 4.83
N PHE A 55 -7.53 10.96 5.50
CA PHE A 55 -8.19 10.65 6.77
C PHE A 55 -7.17 10.50 7.90
N LYS A 56 -7.60 10.58 9.15
CA LYS A 56 -6.74 10.35 10.33
C LYS A 56 -6.52 8.85 10.63
N GLY A 57 -6.55 8.01 9.61
CA GLY A 57 -6.34 6.57 9.68
C GLY A 57 -7.26 5.77 8.77
N GLY A 58 -6.86 4.53 8.46
CA GLY A 58 -7.57 3.68 7.52
C GLY A 58 -9.02 3.34 7.91
N ALA A 59 -9.32 3.21 9.21
CA ALA A 59 -10.67 2.88 9.66
C ALA A 59 -11.71 3.96 9.27
N GLN A 60 -11.34 5.24 9.39
CA GLN A 60 -12.22 6.35 8.97
C GLN A 60 -12.42 6.36 7.46
N ALA A 61 -11.34 6.12 6.70
CA ALA A 61 -11.39 6.03 5.25
C ALA A 61 -12.27 4.86 4.76
N VAL A 62 -12.21 3.71 5.45
CA VAL A 62 -13.10 2.56 5.20
C VAL A 62 -14.58 2.95 5.39
N THR A 63 -14.89 3.64 6.49
CA THR A 63 -16.26 4.10 6.76
C THR A 63 -16.75 5.07 5.67
N ALA A 64 -15.90 6.00 5.24
CA ALA A 64 -16.21 6.95 4.17
C ALA A 64 -16.47 6.23 2.82
N LEU A 65 -15.67 5.20 2.50
CA LEU A 65 -15.87 4.40 1.29
C LEU A 65 -17.17 3.60 1.33
N ILE A 66 -17.51 2.98 2.46
CA ILE A 66 -18.77 2.24 2.63
C ILE A 66 -19.96 3.22 2.50
N GLY A 67 -19.83 4.43 3.06
CA GLY A 67 -20.81 5.50 2.97
C GLY A 67 -20.83 6.23 1.62
N GLU A 68 -20.11 5.76 0.62
CA GLU A 68 -20.05 6.34 -0.74
C GLU A 68 -19.58 7.81 -0.78
N GLN A 69 -18.84 8.26 0.27
CA GLN A 69 -18.27 9.61 0.35
C GLN A 69 -17.01 9.79 -0.49
N ILE A 70 -16.37 8.68 -0.85
CA ILE A 70 -15.20 8.61 -1.73
C ILE A 70 -15.39 7.46 -2.72
N ASP A 71 -14.80 7.59 -3.92
CA ASP A 71 -14.93 6.58 -4.98
C ASP A 71 -14.09 5.33 -4.71
N MET A 72 -12.89 5.50 -4.17
CA MET A 72 -11.98 4.38 -3.86
C MET A 72 -11.16 4.65 -2.61
N LEU A 73 -10.64 3.58 -2.05
CA LEU A 73 -9.71 3.59 -0.90
C LEU A 73 -8.46 2.82 -1.27
N VAL A 74 -7.31 3.36 -0.93
CA VAL A 74 -6.01 2.69 -1.02
C VAL A 74 -5.47 2.56 0.40
N ASP A 75 -5.84 1.47 1.08
CA ASP A 75 -5.38 1.20 2.45
C ASP A 75 -5.61 -0.27 2.83
N GLY A 76 -4.67 -0.85 3.56
CA GLY A 76 -4.77 -2.22 4.06
C GLY A 76 -5.92 -2.45 5.04
N ALA A 77 -6.42 -1.41 5.71
CA ALA A 77 -7.58 -1.49 6.60
C ALA A 77 -8.86 -2.00 5.89
N ALA A 78 -8.93 -1.87 4.55
CA ALA A 78 -10.03 -2.39 3.75
C ALA A 78 -10.09 -3.93 3.69
N PHE A 79 -8.99 -4.63 4.02
CA PHE A 79 -8.85 -6.06 3.79
C PHE A 79 -9.94 -6.90 4.49
N GLY A 80 -10.26 -6.59 5.75
CA GLY A 80 -11.34 -7.25 6.49
C GLY A 80 -12.72 -7.07 5.83
N GLN A 81 -12.98 -5.90 5.27
CA GLN A 81 -14.25 -5.61 4.57
C GLN A 81 -14.33 -6.30 3.21
N ILE A 82 -13.19 -6.48 2.53
CA ILE A 82 -13.08 -7.25 1.30
C ILE A 82 -13.39 -8.71 1.57
N LYS A 83 -12.78 -9.32 2.60
CA LYS A 83 -13.07 -10.70 3.02
C LYS A 83 -14.53 -10.89 3.42
N GLY A 84 -15.16 -9.88 4.00
CA GLY A 84 -16.59 -9.88 4.36
C GLY A 84 -17.53 -9.54 3.20
N GLY A 85 -17.03 -9.35 1.97
CA GLY A 85 -17.84 -9.04 0.78
C GLY A 85 -18.46 -7.64 0.77
N ARG A 86 -18.09 -6.75 1.71
CA ARG A 86 -18.62 -5.37 1.77
C ARG A 86 -17.92 -4.42 0.82
N LEU A 87 -16.69 -4.73 0.43
CA LEU A 87 -15.90 -3.97 -0.53
C LEU A 87 -15.35 -4.92 -1.59
N LYS A 88 -15.23 -4.44 -2.83
CA LYS A 88 -14.58 -5.19 -3.89
C LYS A 88 -13.12 -4.74 -4.05
N PRO A 89 -12.15 -5.67 -4.10
CA PRO A 89 -10.79 -5.36 -4.47
C PRO A 89 -10.73 -5.07 -5.98
N ILE A 90 -9.88 -4.13 -6.38
CA ILE A 90 -9.65 -3.82 -7.79
C ILE A 90 -8.21 -4.12 -8.18
N ALA A 91 -7.26 -3.73 -7.33
CA ALA A 91 -5.85 -4.00 -7.50
C ALA A 91 -5.12 -3.94 -6.16
N VAL A 92 -3.92 -4.50 -6.10
CA VAL A 92 -2.98 -4.35 -5.00
C VAL A 92 -1.76 -3.55 -5.46
N THR A 93 -1.13 -2.80 -4.57
CA THR A 93 0.05 -1.98 -4.92
C THR A 93 1.29 -2.82 -5.19
N GLY A 94 1.41 -3.98 -4.56
CA GLY A 94 2.50 -4.94 -4.77
C GLY A 94 2.12 -6.09 -5.71
N PRO A 95 2.85 -7.20 -5.64
CA PRO A 95 2.48 -8.43 -6.33
C PRO A 95 1.17 -9.00 -5.76
N ARG A 96 0.51 -9.88 -6.54
CA ARG A 96 -0.73 -10.55 -6.14
C ARG A 96 -0.58 -11.21 -4.77
N LEU A 97 -1.60 -11.02 -3.93
CA LEU A 97 -1.62 -11.61 -2.59
C LEU A 97 -2.22 -13.03 -2.66
N PRO A 98 -1.65 -14.01 -1.95
CA PRO A 98 -2.25 -15.35 -1.87
C PRO A 98 -3.70 -15.35 -1.37
N ALA A 99 -4.05 -14.40 -0.52
CA ALA A 99 -5.40 -14.24 0.01
C ALA A 99 -6.38 -13.53 -0.95
N LEU A 100 -5.88 -12.96 -2.06
CA LEU A 100 -6.65 -12.30 -3.13
C LEU A 100 -6.04 -12.68 -4.49
N PRO A 101 -6.05 -13.96 -4.89
CA PRO A 101 -5.32 -14.44 -6.07
C PRO A 101 -5.83 -13.84 -7.39
N ASP A 102 -7.10 -13.49 -7.45
CA ASP A 102 -7.73 -12.90 -8.63
C ASP A 102 -7.56 -11.37 -8.73
N THR A 103 -6.97 -10.74 -7.71
CA THR A 103 -6.76 -9.29 -7.68
C THR A 103 -5.37 -8.97 -8.23
N PRO A 104 -5.27 -8.28 -9.39
CA PRO A 104 -3.98 -7.98 -10.02
C PRO A 104 -3.18 -6.94 -9.23
N GLY A 105 -1.87 -6.94 -9.44
CA GLY A 105 -1.01 -5.83 -9.04
C GLY A 105 -1.20 -4.62 -9.97
N ILE A 106 -1.11 -3.40 -9.44
CA ILE A 106 -1.17 -2.17 -10.25
C ILE A 106 -0.10 -2.21 -11.36
N GLY A 107 1.09 -2.75 -11.09
CA GLY A 107 2.16 -2.89 -12.06
C GLY A 107 1.82 -3.79 -13.26
N GLU A 108 0.80 -4.65 -13.16
CA GLU A 108 0.32 -5.44 -14.30
C GLU A 108 -0.44 -4.58 -15.32
N THR A 109 -1.03 -3.46 -14.87
CA THR A 109 -1.75 -2.49 -15.73
C THR A 109 -0.92 -1.25 -16.01
N VAL A 110 -0.18 -0.74 -15.03
CA VAL A 110 0.62 0.48 -15.13
C VAL A 110 2.09 0.12 -15.26
N ARG A 111 2.59 0.12 -16.48
CA ARG A 111 4.00 -0.20 -16.76
C ARG A 111 4.93 0.77 -16.05
N GLY A 112 5.90 0.25 -15.32
CA GLY A 112 6.86 1.04 -14.54
C GLY A 112 6.37 1.41 -13.14
N PHE A 113 5.18 0.97 -12.74
CA PHE A 113 4.74 1.11 -11.35
C PHE A 113 5.35 0.01 -10.49
N GLU A 114 6.17 0.43 -9.53
CA GLU A 114 6.79 -0.43 -8.53
C GLU A 114 6.65 0.22 -7.16
N PHE A 115 5.66 -0.21 -6.40
CA PHE A 115 5.42 0.25 -5.05
C PHE A 115 4.92 -0.90 -4.19
N THR A 116 5.60 -1.16 -3.08
CA THR A 116 5.17 -2.14 -2.08
C THR A 116 5.26 -1.50 -0.72
N ASN A 117 4.17 -1.54 0.04
CA ASN A 117 4.21 -1.13 1.43
C ASN A 117 4.89 -2.23 2.27
N TRP A 118 5.71 -1.83 3.21
CA TRP A 118 6.47 -2.72 4.09
C TRP A 118 6.57 -2.17 5.50
N TRP A 119 6.83 -3.04 6.45
CA TRP A 119 7.13 -2.72 7.84
C TRP A 119 8.44 -3.40 8.22
N GLY A 120 9.21 -2.75 9.07
CA GLY A 120 10.48 -3.27 9.56
C GLY A 120 10.74 -2.87 11.00
N PHE A 121 11.67 -3.56 11.62
CA PHE A 121 12.14 -3.27 12.98
C PHE A 121 13.46 -2.52 12.91
N LEU A 122 13.58 -1.46 13.70
CA LEU A 122 14.78 -0.65 13.86
C LEU A 122 15.20 -0.66 15.33
N ALA A 123 16.50 -0.59 15.56
CA ALA A 123 17.08 -0.47 16.90
C ALA A 123 17.68 0.94 17.07
N PRO A 124 17.73 1.48 18.29
CA PRO A 124 18.44 2.72 18.58
C PRO A 124 19.92 2.66 18.18
N VAL A 125 20.48 3.83 17.85
CA VAL A 125 21.91 3.94 17.54
C VAL A 125 22.72 3.51 18.77
N GLY A 126 23.79 2.70 18.54
CA GLY A 126 24.63 2.16 19.60
C GLY A 126 24.14 0.83 20.20
N THR A 127 23.03 0.26 19.71
CA THR A 127 22.65 -1.10 20.09
C THR A 127 23.76 -2.08 19.71
N PRO A 128 24.21 -2.97 20.63
CA PRO A 128 25.25 -3.94 20.34
C PRO A 128 24.90 -4.84 19.15
N VAL A 129 25.88 -5.11 18.31
CA VAL A 129 25.72 -5.92 17.09
C VAL A 129 25.20 -7.32 17.42
N GLU A 130 25.65 -7.90 18.53
CA GLU A 130 25.21 -9.22 18.99
C GLU A 130 23.70 -9.25 19.29
N ALA A 131 23.19 -8.16 19.88
CA ALA A 131 21.76 -8.03 20.17
C ALA A 131 20.94 -7.90 18.86
N ILE A 132 21.42 -7.12 17.89
CA ILE A 132 20.79 -6.98 16.56
C ILE A 132 20.76 -8.33 15.85
N ASN A 133 21.89 -9.06 15.83
CA ASN A 133 21.97 -10.35 15.16
C ASN A 133 21.04 -11.37 15.81
N ARG A 134 21.03 -11.44 17.15
CA ARG A 134 20.14 -12.33 17.89
C ARG A 134 18.67 -12.04 17.59
N LEU A 135 18.25 -10.78 17.63
CA LEU A 135 16.88 -10.39 17.28
C LEU A 135 16.53 -10.75 15.84
N ASN A 136 17.46 -10.53 14.90
CA ASN A 136 17.24 -10.88 13.49
C ASN A 136 17.04 -12.39 13.32
N ASP A 137 17.81 -13.22 14.01
CA ASP A 137 17.66 -14.67 13.93
C ASP A 137 16.38 -15.17 14.58
N GLU A 138 15.96 -14.59 15.71
CA GLU A 138 14.65 -14.88 16.32
C GLU A 138 13.51 -14.46 15.40
N PHE A 139 13.56 -13.27 14.78
CA PHE A 139 12.54 -12.85 13.82
C PHE A 139 12.46 -13.75 12.59
N LYS A 140 13.58 -14.29 12.09
CA LYS A 140 13.56 -15.29 11.00
C LYS A 140 12.83 -16.56 11.42
N GLN A 141 13.09 -17.06 12.63
CA GLN A 141 12.42 -18.24 13.15
C GLN A 141 10.90 -17.97 13.32
N ILE A 142 10.52 -16.86 13.92
CA ILE A 142 9.12 -16.45 14.09
C ILE A 142 8.41 -16.33 12.73
N ALA A 143 9.05 -15.67 11.75
CA ALA A 143 8.48 -15.50 10.42
C ALA A 143 8.34 -16.82 9.62
N ALA A 144 9.02 -17.87 10.05
CA ALA A 144 8.91 -19.22 9.47
C ALA A 144 7.74 -20.02 10.05
N LEU A 145 7.21 -19.63 11.23
CA LEU A 145 6.12 -20.34 11.90
C LEU A 145 4.84 -20.33 11.06
N PRO A 146 4.18 -21.47 10.86
CA PRO A 146 2.96 -21.57 10.03
C PRO A 146 1.82 -20.69 10.52
N ASP A 147 1.58 -20.64 11.83
CA ASP A 147 0.52 -19.84 12.45
C ASP A 147 0.75 -18.33 12.29
N ILE A 148 2.01 -17.87 12.35
CA ILE A 148 2.39 -16.47 12.08
C ILE A 148 2.15 -16.12 10.62
N ARG A 149 2.57 -17.01 9.69
CA ARG A 149 2.32 -16.81 8.25
C ARG A 149 0.84 -16.76 7.93
N GLU A 150 0.05 -17.63 8.53
CA GLU A 150 -1.40 -17.64 8.37
C GLU A 150 -2.04 -16.35 8.88
N ARG A 151 -1.67 -15.90 10.09
CA ARG A 151 -2.16 -14.64 10.65
C ARG A 151 -1.80 -13.44 9.79
N LEU A 152 -0.56 -13.34 9.33
CA LEU A 152 -0.12 -12.25 8.45
C LEU A 152 -0.87 -12.29 7.11
N SER A 153 -1.01 -13.46 6.50
CA SER A 153 -1.81 -13.64 5.28
C SER A 153 -3.27 -13.24 5.49
N GLY A 154 -3.83 -13.53 6.67
CA GLY A 154 -5.16 -13.10 7.08
C GLY A 154 -5.33 -11.58 7.15
N LEU A 155 -4.24 -10.83 7.27
CA LEU A 155 -4.18 -9.36 7.26
C LEU A 155 -3.76 -8.79 5.88
N GLY A 156 -3.58 -9.63 4.88
CA GLY A 156 -3.08 -9.21 3.57
C GLY A 156 -1.57 -8.93 3.55
N LEU A 157 -0.82 -9.50 4.50
CA LEU A 157 0.62 -9.32 4.65
C LEU A 157 1.38 -10.60 4.30
N ALA A 158 2.60 -10.45 3.79
CA ALA A 158 3.53 -11.56 3.56
C ALA A 158 4.75 -11.41 4.49
N ALA A 159 5.03 -12.45 5.28
CA ALA A 159 6.25 -12.50 6.06
C ALA A 159 7.47 -12.57 5.13
N ARG A 160 8.37 -11.61 5.28
CA ARG A 160 9.68 -11.59 4.62
C ARG A 160 10.76 -11.35 5.66
N THR A 161 11.92 -11.92 5.44
CA THR A 161 13.09 -11.74 6.29
C THR A 161 14.27 -11.27 5.46
N SER A 162 15.20 -10.57 6.10
CA SER A 162 16.44 -10.09 5.50
C SER A 162 17.56 -10.18 6.54
N THR A 163 18.80 -10.00 6.09
CA THR A 163 19.90 -9.66 7.01
C THR A 163 19.79 -8.18 7.41
N PRO A 164 20.41 -7.74 8.52
CA PRO A 164 20.47 -6.32 8.89
C PRO A 164 21.05 -5.45 7.75
N GLN A 165 22.11 -5.91 7.07
CA GLN A 165 22.68 -5.15 5.95
C GLN A 165 21.73 -5.04 4.76
N GLN A 166 21.07 -6.12 4.37
CA GLN A 166 20.06 -6.07 3.30
C GLN A 166 18.92 -5.11 3.63
N PHE A 167 18.57 -4.97 4.91
CA PHE A 167 17.55 -4.02 5.33
C PHE A 167 18.05 -2.57 5.24
N VAL A 168 19.31 -2.30 5.58
CA VAL A 168 19.96 -0.98 5.37
C VAL A 168 19.95 -0.60 3.90
N ASP A 169 20.36 -1.52 3.03
CA ASP A 169 20.38 -1.32 1.58
C ASP A 169 18.96 -1.02 1.04
N HIS A 170 17.97 -1.78 1.53
CA HIS A 170 16.56 -1.54 1.21
C HIS A 170 16.09 -0.16 1.65
N LEU A 171 16.44 0.29 2.85
CA LEU A 171 16.11 1.62 3.36
C LEU A 171 16.67 2.73 2.46
N GLN A 172 17.90 2.58 1.97
CA GLN A 172 18.51 3.56 1.07
C GLN A 172 17.73 3.66 -0.24
N ILE A 173 17.44 2.51 -0.88
CA ILE A 173 16.68 2.44 -2.13
C ILE A 173 15.28 3.06 -1.96
N GLU A 174 14.58 2.69 -0.88
CA GLU A 174 13.24 3.21 -0.61
C GLU A 174 13.25 4.72 -0.30
N THR A 175 14.25 5.21 0.44
CA THR A 175 14.42 6.64 0.72
C THR A 175 14.59 7.45 -0.57
N GLU A 176 15.42 6.98 -1.49
CA GLU A 176 15.61 7.65 -2.78
C GLU A 176 14.34 7.61 -3.64
N LYS A 177 13.65 6.47 -3.66
CA LYS A 177 12.40 6.30 -4.41
C LYS A 177 11.30 7.24 -3.88
N ILE A 178 11.07 7.22 -2.57
CA ILE A 178 10.07 8.09 -1.93
C ILE A 178 10.44 9.56 -2.11
N GLY A 179 11.72 9.93 -1.95
CA GLY A 179 12.18 11.30 -2.19
C GLY A 179 11.87 11.81 -3.60
N ARG A 180 12.00 10.95 -4.62
CA ARG A 180 11.62 11.28 -5.99
C ARG A 180 10.11 11.50 -6.14
N ILE A 181 9.29 10.63 -5.54
CA ILE A 181 7.82 10.76 -5.56
C ILE A 181 7.39 12.06 -4.88
N VAL A 182 7.86 12.31 -3.66
CA VAL A 182 7.57 13.55 -2.90
C VAL A 182 7.89 14.80 -3.70
N LYS A 183 9.08 14.83 -4.32
CA LYS A 183 9.51 15.97 -5.14
C LYS A 183 8.66 16.13 -6.40
N ALA A 184 8.37 15.05 -7.11
CA ALA A 184 7.58 15.07 -8.34
C ALA A 184 6.12 15.49 -8.11
N ALA A 185 5.52 15.05 -7.02
CA ALA A 185 4.13 15.35 -6.65
C ALA A 185 4.01 16.64 -5.79
N ASN A 186 5.14 17.32 -5.49
CA ASN A 186 5.18 18.52 -4.63
C ASN A 186 4.43 18.31 -3.28
N ILE A 187 4.60 17.11 -2.68
CA ILE A 187 3.93 16.78 -1.43
C ILE A 187 4.53 17.60 -0.30
N LYS A 188 3.66 18.34 0.41
CA LYS A 188 4.02 19.08 1.62
C LYS A 188 3.52 18.28 2.83
N PHE A 189 4.44 18.01 3.75
CA PHE A 189 4.11 17.44 5.07
C PHE A 189 3.77 18.60 6.01
N GLU A 190 2.66 18.46 6.72
CA GLU A 190 2.29 19.38 7.80
C GLU A 190 3.06 19.06 9.08
#